data_51082469076de592cd8f9ce2d3cda67e
#
_entry.id   51082469076de592cd8f9ce2d3cda67e
#
_cell.length_a   1.000
_cell.length_b   1.000
_cell.length_c   1.000
_cell.angle_alpha   90.00
_cell.angle_beta   90.00
_cell.angle_gamma   90.00
#
_symmetry.space_group_name_H-M   'P 1'
#
loop_
_entity.id
_entity.type
_entity.pdbx_description
1 polymer ?
#
loop_
_entity_poly.entity_id
_entity_poly.type
_entity_poly.pdbx_seq_one_letter_code
_entity_poly.pdbx_strand_id
1 'polypeptide(L)'
;MANTLSINPSHGAAGRHPQREFLDSLSGHDDPGMFGRMFPTLPPLVASDSALEALANAMKDANPNDTAGNNPDVSAGFTYLGQFIDHDITLDLTSIGEKERDPLATENFRTPSLDLDSVYGRGLDGSPQLYARTAGKQPGPKFLIGKTVEGFQNLGNVPAGLPNDLPRSPEGFALIGDHRNDENLLVAQTHLAFLKFHNKVVDMLVGGSNPPPNVFFEARKIVTWHYQWLVLHDFVERLTEPGIVAKILHEGRKFYRFKTFPYMPVEFSAAAYRLGHSMVREVYSHNRIFSPAATPSIPATLALLFTFSGLSGGIVGDLAPNPLTGPTPVRLLPSNWIIDWRRFYDFKLPPQPDVSLNHARKIDPFIVPQLHDLPGGGGNLAFRNLRRGVILGLPSGQEVAKFMKVKNALTPDEIATGPDGQAAKAQGLHEDTPLWYYILKEAQIRKAGRSLGPVGARIVAEVFVGLVAGDHESYLHRMGTDWKPELPSEVPGTFTMVDLLKFVGDISPVDGIGTV
;
A
#
# COMPACT_ATOMS: atom_id res chain seq x y z
N MET A 1 13.85 9.05 38.10
CA MET A 1 12.98 9.75 37.15
C MET A 1 13.10 8.97 35.86
N ALA A 2 12.14 8.12 35.59
CA ALA A 2 12.07 7.43 34.31
C ALA A 2 11.75 8.50 33.27
N ASN A 3 12.74 8.89 32.47
CA ASN A 3 12.47 9.54 31.21
C ASN A 3 11.66 8.54 30.40
N THR A 4 10.40 8.75 30.30
CA THR A 4 9.59 8.18 29.24
C THR A 4 10.10 8.76 27.94
N LEU A 5 11.15 8.16 27.41
CA LEU A 5 11.51 8.33 26.02
C LEU A 5 10.28 7.92 25.24
N SER A 6 9.66 8.87 24.59
CA SER A 6 8.64 8.60 23.62
C SER A 6 9.25 7.68 22.57
N ILE A 7 8.92 6.40 22.63
CA ILE A 7 9.38 5.38 21.71
C ILE A 7 8.53 5.44 20.42
N ASN A 8 8.21 6.61 20.00
CA ASN A 8 7.62 6.80 18.69
C ASN A 8 8.70 7.39 17.80
N PRO A 9 9.51 6.56 17.11
CA PRO A 9 10.50 7.04 16.18
C PRO A 9 9.75 7.65 15.01
N SER A 10 9.40 8.89 15.16
CA SER A 10 8.96 9.66 14.02
C SER A 10 10.02 9.53 12.92
N HIS A 11 9.57 9.44 11.70
CA HIS A 11 10.33 9.61 10.49
C HIS A 11 11.83 9.75 10.59
N GLY A 12 12.52 8.86 9.95
CA GLY A 12 13.91 9.02 9.64
C GLY A 12 14.85 8.73 10.80
N ALA A 13 16.08 8.53 10.44
CA ALA A 13 17.18 8.18 11.32
C ALA A 13 17.45 9.20 12.43
N ALA A 14 17.09 10.46 12.22
CA ALA A 14 17.47 11.56 13.12
C ALA A 14 16.92 11.45 14.54
N GLY A 15 15.81 10.76 14.73
CA GLY A 15 15.23 10.55 16.06
C GLY A 15 15.63 9.25 16.73
N ARG A 16 16.49 8.44 16.10
CA ARG A 16 16.70 7.06 16.52
C ARG A 16 17.85 6.84 17.43
N HIS A 17 18.89 7.65 17.36
CA HIS A 17 20.11 7.35 18.09
C HIS A 17 19.93 7.21 19.60
N PRO A 18 19.23 8.12 20.30
CA PRO A 18 18.99 7.94 21.73
C PRO A 18 18.05 6.80 22.07
N GLN A 19 17.12 6.49 21.14
CA GLN A 19 16.18 5.38 21.31
C GLN A 19 16.82 4.05 20.97
N ARG A 20 17.74 4.04 19.99
CA ARG A 20 18.45 2.84 19.58
C ARG A 20 19.35 2.33 20.69
N GLU A 21 20.11 3.19 21.36
CA GLU A 21 20.93 2.79 22.51
C GLU A 21 20.08 2.13 23.61
N PHE A 22 18.87 2.62 23.82
CA PHE A 22 17.94 1.99 24.76
C PHE A 22 17.40 0.66 24.23
N LEU A 23 17.03 0.59 22.96
CA LEU A 23 16.45 -0.60 22.33
C LEU A 23 17.48 -1.71 22.12
N ASP A 24 18.72 -1.37 21.79
CA ASP A 24 19.86 -2.32 21.69
C ASP A 24 20.11 -3.03 23.02
N SER A 25 19.73 -2.41 24.15
CA SER A 25 19.78 -3.05 25.46
C SER A 25 18.69 -4.10 25.68
N LEU A 26 17.65 -4.13 24.85
CA LEU A 26 16.51 -5.04 24.99
C LEU A 26 16.68 -6.37 24.26
N SER A 27 17.35 -6.41 23.18
CA SER A 27 17.79 -7.50 22.30
C SER A 27 17.47 -7.14 20.84
N GLY A 28 18.38 -7.47 19.91
CA GLY A 28 18.35 -7.01 18.53
C GLY A 28 17.12 -7.34 17.67
N HIS A 29 16.20 -8.14 18.17
CA HIS A 29 14.94 -8.48 17.49
C HIS A 29 13.76 -7.58 17.87
N ASP A 30 13.91 -6.78 18.90
CA ASP A 30 12.85 -5.91 19.44
C ASP A 30 13.07 -4.43 19.09
N ASP A 31 14.02 -4.11 18.21
CA ASP A 31 14.25 -2.75 17.72
C ASP A 31 13.25 -2.41 16.60
N PRO A 32 12.28 -1.51 16.83
CA PRO A 32 11.28 -1.16 15.82
C PRO A 32 11.86 -0.44 14.61
N GLY A 33 13.11 0.00 14.68
CA GLY A 33 13.85 0.62 13.57
C GLY A 33 14.54 -0.38 12.65
N MET A 34 14.43 -1.68 12.89
CA MET A 34 15.13 -2.72 12.12
C MET A 34 14.17 -3.66 11.43
N PHE A 35 14.65 -4.26 10.35
CA PHE A 35 14.01 -5.44 9.79
C PHE A 35 14.39 -6.68 10.62
N GLY A 36 13.47 -7.64 10.71
CA GLY A 36 13.68 -8.92 11.41
C GLY A 36 13.20 -10.09 10.58
N ARG A 37 13.20 -11.30 11.18
CA ARG A 37 12.79 -12.54 10.52
C ARG A 37 11.66 -13.24 11.26
N MET A 38 10.65 -13.70 10.53
CA MET A 38 9.62 -14.61 11.07
C MET A 38 10.15 -16.03 11.21
N PHE A 39 11.05 -16.45 10.32
CA PHE A 39 11.58 -17.83 10.24
C PHE A 39 13.10 -17.87 10.35
N PRO A 40 13.69 -17.41 11.48
CA PRO A 40 15.14 -17.22 11.60
C PRO A 40 15.95 -18.54 11.58
N THR A 41 15.30 -19.69 11.76
CA THR A 41 15.96 -21.00 11.78
C THR A 41 15.93 -21.71 10.43
N LEU A 42 15.22 -21.18 9.45
CA LEU A 42 15.17 -21.76 8.11
C LEU A 42 16.40 -21.37 7.28
N PRO A 43 16.93 -22.30 6.46
CA PRO A 43 18.06 -22.00 5.60
C PRO A 43 17.66 -20.99 4.51
N PRO A 44 18.58 -20.09 4.11
CA PRO A 44 18.34 -19.18 3.00
C PRO A 44 18.30 -19.96 1.67
N LEU A 45 17.43 -19.51 0.77
CA LEU A 45 17.42 -19.98 -0.62
C LEU A 45 18.67 -19.50 -1.34
N VAL A 46 19.29 -20.40 -2.10
CA VAL A 46 20.41 -20.09 -3.00
C VAL A 46 19.95 -20.25 -4.44
N ALA A 47 20.04 -19.19 -5.24
CA ALA A 47 19.73 -19.21 -6.67
C ALA A 47 20.64 -18.24 -7.43
N SER A 48 20.99 -18.59 -8.68
CA SER A 48 21.77 -17.69 -9.53
C SER A 48 20.91 -16.58 -10.14
N ASP A 49 21.50 -15.43 -10.39
CA ASP A 49 20.82 -14.32 -11.07
C ASP A 49 20.23 -14.75 -12.42
N SER A 50 20.95 -15.60 -13.20
CA SER A 50 20.45 -16.11 -14.48
C SER A 50 19.19 -16.98 -14.34
N ALA A 51 19.11 -17.82 -13.29
CA ALA A 51 17.92 -18.62 -13.01
C ALA A 51 16.73 -17.74 -12.60
N LEU A 52 16.98 -16.72 -11.76
CA LEU A 52 15.96 -15.77 -11.35
C LEU A 52 15.47 -14.91 -12.52
N GLU A 53 16.35 -14.50 -13.43
CA GLU A 53 16.00 -13.73 -14.61
C GLU A 53 15.15 -14.55 -15.60
N ALA A 54 15.51 -15.81 -15.82
CA ALA A 54 14.73 -16.73 -16.65
C ALA A 54 13.30 -16.91 -16.10
N LEU A 55 13.15 -17.09 -14.79
CA LEU A 55 11.86 -17.17 -14.12
C LEU A 55 11.09 -15.84 -14.24
N ALA A 56 11.73 -14.70 -13.94
CA ALA A 56 11.11 -13.39 -14.02
C ALA A 56 10.56 -13.08 -15.42
N ASN A 57 11.30 -13.44 -16.48
CA ASN A 57 10.86 -13.24 -17.85
C ASN A 57 9.62 -14.10 -18.20
N ALA A 58 9.50 -15.29 -17.61
CA ALA A 58 8.33 -16.16 -17.78
C ALA A 58 7.11 -15.70 -16.97
N MET A 59 7.29 -14.81 -15.98
CA MET A 59 6.23 -14.19 -15.21
C MET A 59 5.54 -13.03 -15.92
N LYS A 60 5.90 -12.72 -17.16
CA LYS A 60 5.27 -11.66 -17.93
C LYS A 60 3.87 -12.07 -18.38
N ASP A 61 2.85 -11.24 -18.07
CA ASP A 61 1.48 -11.47 -18.54
C ASP A 61 1.41 -11.29 -20.06
N ALA A 62 1.05 -12.35 -20.77
CA ALA A 62 0.92 -12.35 -22.22
C ALA A 62 -0.40 -11.68 -22.69
N ASN A 63 -1.40 -11.59 -21.80
CA ASN A 63 -2.73 -11.07 -22.11
C ASN A 63 -3.22 -10.11 -21.02
N PRO A 64 -2.53 -8.98 -20.77
CA PRO A 64 -2.77 -8.12 -19.60
C PRO A 64 -4.15 -7.46 -19.58
N ASN A 65 -4.86 -7.45 -20.72
CA ASN A 65 -6.21 -6.88 -20.86
C ASN A 65 -7.32 -7.93 -20.94
N ASP A 66 -6.99 -9.22 -20.88
CA ASP A 66 -7.99 -10.28 -20.86
C ASP A 66 -8.78 -10.23 -19.53
N THR A 67 -10.11 -10.26 -19.65
CA THR A 67 -11.01 -10.27 -18.49
C THR A 67 -10.89 -11.54 -17.64
N ALA A 68 -10.44 -12.65 -18.20
CA ALA A 68 -10.16 -13.88 -17.46
C ALA A 68 -9.05 -13.70 -16.41
N GLY A 69 -8.13 -12.75 -16.61
CA GLY A 69 -7.11 -12.37 -15.63
C GLY A 69 -7.62 -11.43 -14.53
N ASN A 70 -8.87 -10.98 -14.56
CA ASN A 70 -9.42 -10.14 -13.50
C ASN A 70 -9.75 -10.95 -12.25
N ASN A 71 -9.53 -10.35 -11.09
CA ASN A 71 -9.98 -10.88 -9.82
C ASN A 71 -11.41 -10.41 -9.54
N PRO A 72 -12.43 -11.29 -9.57
CA PRO A 72 -13.82 -10.87 -9.43
C PRO A 72 -14.19 -10.35 -8.04
N ASP A 73 -13.38 -10.66 -7.02
CA ASP A 73 -13.68 -10.34 -5.62
C ASP A 73 -12.97 -9.09 -5.11
N VAL A 74 -11.95 -8.62 -5.85
CA VAL A 74 -11.11 -7.51 -5.43
C VAL A 74 -11.14 -6.41 -6.49
N SER A 75 -11.64 -5.23 -6.13
CA SER A 75 -11.58 -4.07 -7.00
C SER A 75 -10.18 -3.43 -6.99
N ALA A 76 -9.84 -2.73 -8.07
CA ALA A 76 -8.49 -2.19 -8.29
C ALA A 76 -8.06 -1.13 -7.26
N GLY A 77 -9.01 -0.49 -6.58
CA GLY A 77 -8.71 0.44 -5.50
C GLY A 77 -7.88 -0.20 -4.38
N PHE A 78 -8.11 -1.49 -4.09
CA PHE A 78 -7.36 -2.20 -3.06
C PHE A 78 -5.88 -2.42 -3.43
N THR A 79 -5.51 -2.43 -4.70
CA THR A 79 -4.10 -2.46 -5.12
C THR A 79 -3.36 -1.21 -4.62
N TYR A 80 -3.97 -0.04 -4.77
CA TYR A 80 -3.36 1.24 -4.41
C TYR A 80 -3.55 1.59 -2.93
N LEU A 81 -4.61 1.10 -2.30
CA LEU A 81 -4.70 1.09 -0.83
C LEU A 81 -3.57 0.26 -0.23
N GLY A 82 -3.28 -0.92 -0.81
CA GLY A 82 -2.15 -1.75 -0.39
C GLY A 82 -0.81 -1.04 -0.54
N GLN A 83 -0.60 -0.30 -1.63
CA GLN A 83 0.60 0.52 -1.81
C GLN A 83 0.69 1.65 -0.77
N PHE A 84 -0.42 2.35 -0.51
CA PHE A 84 -0.49 3.38 0.53
C PHE A 84 -0.16 2.82 1.92
N ILE A 85 -0.68 1.63 2.26
CA ILE A 85 -0.37 0.93 3.51
C ILE A 85 1.11 0.54 3.57
N ASP A 86 1.70 0.02 2.47
CA ASP A 86 3.13 -0.30 2.40
C ASP A 86 4.00 0.92 2.74
N HIS A 87 3.65 2.08 2.19
CA HIS A 87 4.35 3.33 2.43
C HIS A 87 4.23 3.83 3.88
N ASP A 88 3.20 3.41 4.59
CA ASP A 88 3.01 3.74 6.01
C ASP A 88 3.90 2.90 6.93
N ILE A 89 4.12 1.62 6.60
CA ILE A 89 4.78 0.67 7.49
C ILE A 89 6.22 0.31 7.09
N THR A 90 6.65 0.61 5.85
CA THR A 90 7.99 0.28 5.35
C THR A 90 8.65 1.47 4.65
N LEU A 91 9.91 1.72 4.94
CA LEU A 91 10.77 2.60 4.13
C LEU A 91 12.21 2.15 4.26
N ASP A 92 12.72 1.55 3.20
CA ASP A 92 14.08 1.07 3.10
C ASP A 92 14.84 1.90 2.05
N LEU A 93 15.77 2.71 2.53
CA LEU A 93 16.63 3.60 1.70
C LEU A 93 17.97 2.97 1.34
N THR A 94 18.28 1.78 1.86
CA THR A 94 19.56 1.11 1.63
C THR A 94 19.64 0.56 0.21
N SER A 95 20.74 0.81 -0.48
CA SER A 95 20.96 0.23 -1.80
C SER A 95 21.03 -1.30 -1.77
N ILE A 96 20.68 -1.96 -2.87
CA ILE A 96 20.74 -3.43 -2.95
C ILE A 96 22.16 -3.93 -2.70
N GLY A 97 23.19 -3.23 -3.20
CA GLY A 97 24.60 -3.61 -3.01
C GLY A 97 25.10 -3.52 -1.56
N GLU A 98 24.58 -2.58 -0.78
CA GLU A 98 24.94 -2.46 0.63
C GLU A 98 24.35 -3.57 1.51
N LYS A 99 23.24 -4.16 1.10
CA LYS A 99 22.55 -5.24 1.83
C LYS A 99 23.23 -6.60 1.71
N GLU A 100 24.18 -6.76 0.79
CA GLU A 100 24.89 -8.04 0.60
C GLU A 100 25.73 -8.44 1.81
N ARG A 101 26.08 -7.47 2.68
CA ARG A 101 26.93 -7.73 3.85
C ARG A 101 26.15 -8.13 5.11
N ASP A 102 25.05 -7.44 5.38
CA ASP A 102 24.17 -7.73 6.52
C ASP A 102 22.73 -7.29 6.23
N PRO A 103 21.87 -8.19 5.75
CA PRO A 103 20.48 -7.87 5.47
C PRO A 103 19.68 -7.38 6.68
N LEU A 104 20.06 -7.78 7.89
CA LEU A 104 19.36 -7.39 9.11
C LEU A 104 19.85 -6.06 9.69
N ALA A 105 21.01 -5.56 9.26
CA ALA A 105 21.48 -4.22 9.59
C ALA A 105 20.73 -3.11 8.81
N THR A 106 19.85 -3.50 7.87
CA THR A 106 19.02 -2.55 7.12
C THR A 106 18.00 -1.88 8.04
N GLU A 107 18.00 -0.55 8.07
CA GLU A 107 17.02 0.21 8.84
C GLU A 107 15.69 0.32 8.11
N ASN A 108 14.60 0.13 8.86
CA ASN A 108 13.27 0.57 8.44
C ASN A 108 13.07 2.01 8.92
N PHE A 109 13.00 2.96 7.98
CA PHE A 109 12.81 4.37 8.29
C PHE A 109 11.36 4.73 8.60
N ARG A 110 10.46 3.77 8.61
CA ARG A 110 9.08 3.90 9.08
C ARG A 110 8.89 3.21 10.43
N THR A 111 7.92 3.68 11.19
CA THR A 111 7.43 2.96 12.35
C THR A 111 6.74 1.68 11.86
N PRO A 112 7.06 0.49 12.39
CA PRO A 112 6.31 -0.72 12.07
C PRO A 112 4.96 -0.70 12.82
N SER A 113 4.11 0.24 12.47
CA SER A 113 2.80 0.53 13.06
C SER A 113 1.90 1.12 11.99
N LEU A 114 0.59 0.91 12.12
CA LEU A 114 -0.43 1.53 11.29
C LEU A 114 -0.86 2.86 11.92
N ASP A 115 0.04 3.84 11.98
CA ASP A 115 -0.14 5.11 12.68
C ASP A 115 -0.32 6.33 11.76
N LEU A 116 -0.31 6.09 10.43
CA LEU A 116 -0.43 7.12 9.39
C LEU A 116 0.66 8.20 9.48
N ASP A 117 1.87 7.82 9.89
CA ASP A 117 2.99 8.75 9.90
C ASP A 117 3.32 9.25 8.49
N SER A 118 3.05 8.44 7.46
CA SER A 118 3.12 8.80 6.04
C SER A 118 2.20 9.97 5.69
N VAL A 119 1.12 10.18 6.44
CA VAL A 119 0.13 11.26 6.28
C VAL A 119 0.43 12.42 7.23
N TYR A 120 0.58 12.13 8.53
CA TYR A 120 0.71 13.16 9.57
C TYR A 120 2.11 13.78 9.67
N GLY A 121 3.12 13.14 9.08
CA GLY A 121 4.49 13.54 9.33
C GLY A 121 4.80 13.53 10.83
N ARG A 122 5.45 14.58 11.29
CA ARG A 122 5.76 14.79 12.72
C ARG A 122 4.69 15.61 13.46
N GLY A 123 3.47 15.71 12.91
CA GLY A 123 2.39 16.50 13.47
C GLY A 123 2.56 18.01 13.31
N LEU A 124 1.74 18.78 14.04
CA LEU A 124 1.66 20.24 13.89
C LEU A 124 2.98 20.96 14.16
N ASP A 125 3.75 20.49 15.14
CA ASP A 125 5.01 21.15 15.55
C ASP A 125 6.19 20.74 14.65
N GLY A 126 6.25 19.46 14.26
CA GLY A 126 7.38 18.92 13.50
C GLY A 126 7.24 19.00 11.98
N SER A 127 6.02 19.13 11.49
CA SER A 127 5.71 19.21 10.05
C SER A 127 4.62 20.25 9.74
N PRO A 128 4.80 21.52 10.20
CA PRO A 128 3.77 22.56 10.11
C PRO A 128 3.37 22.91 8.67
N GLN A 129 4.21 22.59 7.69
CA GLN A 129 3.95 22.83 6.26
C GLN A 129 2.85 21.95 5.69
N LEU A 130 2.46 20.88 6.37
CA LEU A 130 1.39 19.97 5.93
C LEU A 130 -0.01 20.52 6.26
N TYR A 131 -0.09 21.49 7.16
CA TYR A 131 -1.35 21.92 7.77
C TYR A 131 -1.78 23.30 7.32
N ALA A 132 -3.10 23.49 7.22
CA ALA A 132 -3.71 24.77 6.91
C ALA A 132 -3.46 25.74 8.07
N ARG A 133 -3.15 26.99 7.74
CA ARG A 133 -2.89 28.02 8.76
C ARG A 133 -4.19 28.65 9.25
N THR A 134 -4.30 28.85 10.53
CA THR A 134 -5.35 29.66 11.16
C THR A 134 -5.10 31.15 10.95
N ALA A 135 -6.06 31.99 11.31
CA ALA A 135 -5.95 33.45 11.22
C ALA A 135 -4.74 34.01 11.97
N GLY A 136 -4.24 33.33 13.00
CA GLY A 136 -3.02 33.67 13.74
C GLY A 136 -1.73 33.21 13.10
N LYS A 137 -1.75 32.70 11.87
CA LYS A 137 -0.60 32.14 11.11
C LYS A 137 0.03 30.86 11.72
N GLN A 138 -0.54 30.29 12.76
CA GLN A 138 -0.14 29.00 13.31
C GLN A 138 -0.76 27.87 12.52
N PRO A 139 -0.14 26.67 12.48
CA PRO A 139 -0.75 25.49 11.93
C PRO A 139 -2.08 25.19 12.66
N GLY A 140 -3.14 24.99 11.89
CA GLY A 140 -4.44 24.59 12.42
C GLY A 140 -4.60 23.06 12.39
N PRO A 141 -5.74 22.55 12.90
CA PRO A 141 -5.95 21.12 13.01
C PRO A 141 -6.20 20.41 11.67
N LYS A 142 -6.41 21.12 10.57
CA LYS A 142 -6.70 20.58 9.23
C LYS A 142 -5.47 20.52 8.35
N PHE A 143 -5.40 19.50 7.50
CA PHE A 143 -4.42 19.44 6.43
C PHE A 143 -4.70 20.47 5.33
N LEU A 144 -3.62 20.90 4.67
CA LEU A 144 -3.71 21.59 3.39
C LEU A 144 -4.26 20.65 2.33
N ILE A 145 -5.07 21.20 1.42
CA ILE A 145 -5.56 20.49 0.23
C ILE A 145 -5.17 21.32 -0.99
N GLY A 146 -4.55 20.67 -1.95
CA GLY A 146 -4.16 21.28 -3.21
C GLY A 146 -5.36 21.51 -4.13
N LYS A 147 -5.20 22.45 -5.06
CA LYS A 147 -6.21 22.76 -6.07
C LYS A 147 -5.72 22.33 -7.44
N THR A 148 -6.64 21.77 -8.21
CA THR A 148 -6.38 21.40 -9.61
C THR A 148 -6.22 22.62 -10.51
N VAL A 149 -5.52 22.42 -11.62
CA VAL A 149 -5.41 23.41 -12.72
C VAL A 149 -6.40 23.11 -13.83
N GLU A 150 -6.37 23.92 -14.87
CA GLU A 150 -7.17 23.73 -16.08
C GLU A 150 -7.04 22.31 -16.63
N GLY A 151 -8.14 21.77 -17.09
CA GLY A 151 -8.21 20.41 -17.61
C GLY A 151 -7.27 20.21 -18.81
N PHE A 152 -6.57 19.09 -18.81
CA PHE A 152 -5.67 18.73 -19.90
C PHE A 152 -6.41 18.75 -21.24
N GLN A 153 -5.88 19.50 -22.22
CA GLN A 153 -6.45 19.69 -23.56
C GLN A 153 -7.93 20.14 -23.55
N ASN A 154 -8.41 20.77 -22.48
CA ASN A 154 -9.80 21.19 -22.31
C ASN A 154 -10.84 20.06 -22.47
N LEU A 155 -10.42 18.81 -22.29
CA LEU A 155 -11.31 17.67 -22.39
C LEU A 155 -12.29 17.62 -21.24
N GLY A 156 -13.57 17.43 -21.56
CA GLY A 156 -14.62 17.15 -20.60
C GLY A 156 -15.17 18.34 -19.80
N ASN A 157 -14.75 19.59 -20.08
CA ASN A 157 -15.24 20.81 -19.44
C ASN A 157 -15.27 20.75 -17.90
N VAL A 158 -14.20 20.26 -17.27
CA VAL A 158 -14.08 20.22 -15.81
C VAL A 158 -13.42 21.52 -15.33
N PRO A 159 -14.05 22.28 -14.41
CA PRO A 159 -13.50 23.56 -13.96
C PRO A 159 -12.19 23.38 -13.20
N ALA A 160 -11.26 24.31 -13.35
CA ALA A 160 -10.07 24.38 -12.52
C ALA A 160 -10.38 24.78 -11.07
N GLY A 161 -9.42 24.60 -10.17
CA GLY A 161 -9.52 25.06 -8.79
C GLY A 161 -10.28 24.14 -7.86
N LEU A 162 -10.61 22.91 -8.29
CA LEU A 162 -11.22 21.89 -7.43
C LEU A 162 -10.22 21.43 -6.37
N PRO A 163 -10.66 21.18 -5.12
CA PRO A 163 -9.78 20.78 -4.01
C PRO A 163 -9.42 19.29 -4.09
N ASN A 164 -8.85 18.87 -5.23
CA ASN A 164 -8.66 17.45 -5.57
C ASN A 164 -7.23 17.13 -6.02
N ASP A 165 -6.24 17.94 -5.64
CA ASP A 165 -4.81 17.62 -5.77
C ASP A 165 -4.17 17.53 -4.37
N LEU A 166 -3.01 16.89 -4.29
CA LEU A 166 -2.13 17.00 -3.13
C LEU A 166 -1.67 18.47 -2.99
N PRO A 167 -1.44 18.96 -1.75
CA PRO A 167 -0.79 20.25 -1.58
C PRO A 167 0.63 20.20 -2.16
N ARG A 168 1.00 21.19 -2.98
CA ARG A 168 2.30 21.22 -3.67
C ARG A 168 3.04 22.52 -3.46
N SER A 169 4.37 22.43 -3.49
CA SER A 169 5.24 23.60 -3.60
C SER A 169 5.09 24.28 -4.98
N PRO A 170 5.60 25.49 -5.16
CA PRO A 170 5.62 26.15 -6.46
C PRO A 170 6.34 25.34 -7.56
N GLU A 171 7.30 24.51 -7.16
CA GLU A 171 8.06 23.62 -8.05
C GLU A 171 7.31 22.34 -8.41
N GLY A 172 6.17 22.04 -7.72
CA GLY A 172 5.32 20.90 -7.97
C GLY A 172 5.53 19.70 -7.04
N PHE A 173 6.45 19.81 -6.07
CA PHE A 173 6.67 18.76 -5.08
C PHE A 173 5.49 18.66 -4.11
N ALA A 174 4.99 17.46 -3.87
CA ALA A 174 3.92 17.25 -2.92
C ALA A 174 4.38 17.52 -1.47
N LEU A 175 3.60 18.30 -0.74
CA LEU A 175 3.79 18.59 0.68
C LEU A 175 3.01 17.56 1.50
N ILE A 176 3.58 16.38 1.65
CA ILE A 176 2.99 15.22 2.31
C ILE A 176 4.04 14.54 3.21
N GLY A 177 3.60 13.66 4.09
CA GLY A 177 4.47 12.99 5.05
C GLY A 177 5.40 11.95 4.42
N ASP A 178 4.99 11.33 3.32
CA ASP A 178 5.82 10.42 2.53
C ASP A 178 5.71 10.73 1.04
N HIS A 179 6.81 11.14 0.43
CA HIS A 179 6.88 11.51 -0.98
C HIS A 179 6.51 10.35 -1.95
N ARG A 180 6.65 9.08 -1.53
CA ARG A 180 6.25 7.92 -2.33
C ARG A 180 4.74 7.89 -2.57
N ASN A 181 3.94 8.55 -1.74
CA ASN A 181 2.50 8.69 -1.97
C ASN A 181 2.16 9.67 -3.11
N ASP A 182 3.16 10.20 -3.81
CA ASP A 182 3.02 10.98 -5.06
C ASP A 182 3.67 10.27 -6.27
N GLU A 183 4.01 8.99 -6.19
CA GLU A 183 4.69 8.29 -7.29
C GLU A 183 3.77 7.93 -8.46
N ASN A 184 2.49 7.68 -8.19
CA ASN A 184 1.47 7.53 -9.22
C ASN A 184 0.15 8.17 -8.77
N LEU A 185 -0.71 8.48 -9.76
CA LEU A 185 -1.95 9.22 -9.50
C LEU A 185 -2.90 8.48 -8.56
N LEU A 186 -2.99 7.15 -8.61
CA LEU A 186 -3.96 6.42 -7.80
C LEU A 186 -3.57 6.37 -6.33
N VAL A 187 -2.28 6.23 -6.01
CA VAL A 187 -1.82 6.35 -4.62
C VAL A 187 -1.89 7.80 -4.13
N ALA A 188 -1.64 8.79 -5.01
CA ALA A 188 -1.77 10.21 -4.67
C ALA A 188 -3.23 10.58 -4.33
N GLN A 189 -4.20 10.09 -5.10
CA GLN A 189 -5.62 10.30 -4.81
C GLN A 189 -6.08 9.53 -3.55
N THR A 190 -5.51 8.35 -3.29
CA THR A 190 -5.74 7.63 -2.03
C THR A 190 -5.23 8.43 -0.83
N HIS A 191 -4.01 8.95 -0.90
CA HIS A 191 -3.46 9.83 0.14
C HIS A 191 -4.36 11.07 0.35
N LEU A 192 -4.79 11.71 -0.73
CA LEU A 192 -5.71 12.85 -0.68
C LEU A 192 -7.03 12.50 0.02
N ALA A 193 -7.58 11.30 -0.22
CA ALA A 193 -8.78 10.84 0.46
C ALA A 193 -8.58 10.78 1.99
N PHE A 194 -7.41 10.35 2.47
CA PHE A 194 -7.07 10.37 3.90
C PHE A 194 -6.87 11.78 4.45
N LEU A 195 -6.28 12.71 3.70
CA LEU A 195 -6.21 14.13 4.10
C LEU A 195 -7.61 14.71 4.29
N LYS A 196 -8.51 14.47 3.34
CA LYS A 196 -9.91 14.92 3.39
C LYS A 196 -10.69 14.22 4.50
N PHE A 197 -10.43 12.93 4.73
CA PHE A 197 -11.03 12.18 5.83
C PHE A 197 -10.72 12.81 7.17
N HIS A 198 -9.44 13.10 7.45
CA HIS A 198 -9.06 13.82 8.67
C HIS A 198 -9.74 15.19 8.76
N ASN A 199 -9.73 15.98 7.69
CA ASN A 199 -10.36 17.30 7.70
C ASN A 199 -11.87 17.23 7.99
N LYS A 200 -12.54 16.20 7.49
CA LYS A 200 -13.97 15.96 7.76
C LYS A 200 -14.22 15.57 9.21
N VAL A 201 -13.34 14.76 9.81
CA VAL A 201 -13.41 14.42 11.25
C VAL A 201 -13.18 15.68 12.10
N VAL A 202 -12.23 16.54 11.73
CA VAL A 202 -12.04 17.84 12.40
C VAL A 202 -13.31 18.69 12.33
N ASP A 203 -13.96 18.78 11.17
CA ASP A 203 -15.22 19.54 11.01
C ASP A 203 -16.34 18.97 11.89
N MET A 204 -16.46 17.66 11.96
CA MET A 204 -17.43 16.98 12.81
C MET A 204 -17.18 17.30 14.30
N LEU A 205 -15.93 17.26 14.75
CA LEU A 205 -15.59 17.56 16.15
C LEU A 205 -15.84 19.02 16.52
N VAL A 206 -15.46 19.95 15.63
CA VAL A 206 -15.66 21.40 15.85
C VAL A 206 -17.14 21.77 15.80
N GLY A 207 -17.92 21.14 14.92
CA GLY A 207 -19.37 21.36 14.80
C GLY A 207 -20.21 20.67 15.88
N GLY A 208 -19.62 19.84 16.71
CA GLY A 208 -20.30 19.16 17.82
C GLY A 208 -20.66 20.12 18.97
N SER A 209 -21.58 19.70 19.82
CA SER A 209 -22.04 20.48 20.98
C SER A 209 -20.96 20.69 22.06
N ASN A 210 -19.94 19.86 22.09
CA ASN A 210 -18.83 19.93 23.05
C ASN A 210 -17.50 19.59 22.35
N PRO A 211 -16.92 20.54 21.59
CA PRO A 211 -15.64 20.32 20.91
C PRO A 211 -14.53 19.94 21.91
N PRO A 212 -13.68 18.95 21.60
CA PRO A 212 -12.58 18.59 22.48
C PRO A 212 -11.55 19.73 22.55
N PRO A 213 -10.86 19.91 23.69
CA PRO A 213 -9.86 20.97 23.84
C PRO A 213 -8.69 20.81 22.86
N ASN A 214 -8.42 19.60 22.41
CA ASN A 214 -7.36 19.29 21.46
C ASN A 214 -7.90 18.55 20.24
N VAL A 215 -8.54 19.31 19.36
CA VAL A 215 -9.24 18.78 18.17
C VAL A 215 -8.31 17.96 17.26
N PHE A 216 -7.05 18.40 17.08
CA PHE A 216 -6.11 17.71 16.21
C PHE A 216 -5.82 16.27 16.69
N PHE A 217 -5.47 16.12 17.97
CA PHE A 217 -5.13 14.80 18.50
C PHE A 217 -6.33 13.87 18.55
N GLU A 218 -7.51 14.41 18.87
CA GLU A 218 -8.74 13.62 18.86
C GLU A 218 -9.11 13.17 17.44
N ALA A 219 -9.02 14.07 16.46
CA ALA A 219 -9.25 13.73 15.05
C ALA A 219 -8.24 12.69 14.55
N ARG A 220 -6.94 12.86 14.86
CA ARG A 220 -5.90 11.88 14.51
C ARG A 220 -6.21 10.51 15.10
N LYS A 221 -6.57 10.43 16.38
CA LYS A 221 -6.94 9.18 17.03
C LYS A 221 -8.12 8.48 16.32
N ILE A 222 -9.21 9.21 16.07
CA ILE A 222 -10.38 8.66 15.38
C ILE A 222 -9.98 8.13 14.00
N VAL A 223 -9.26 8.92 13.20
CA VAL A 223 -8.82 8.54 11.85
C VAL A 223 -7.92 7.31 11.89
N THR A 224 -6.92 7.28 12.78
CA THR A 224 -5.99 6.16 12.90
C THR A 224 -6.69 4.87 13.33
N TRP A 225 -7.61 4.93 14.29
CA TRP A 225 -8.35 3.74 14.73
C TRP A 225 -9.27 3.18 13.64
N HIS A 226 -9.93 4.06 12.87
CA HIS A 226 -10.75 3.64 11.73
C HIS A 226 -9.89 3.07 10.58
N TYR A 227 -8.70 3.64 10.33
CA TYR A 227 -7.72 3.10 9.39
C TYR A 227 -7.23 1.71 9.81
N GLN A 228 -6.83 1.53 11.07
CA GLN A 228 -6.41 0.22 11.60
C GLN A 228 -7.52 -0.82 11.46
N TRP A 229 -8.77 -0.43 11.75
CA TRP A 229 -9.93 -1.30 11.54
C TRP A 229 -10.12 -1.66 10.07
N LEU A 230 -10.11 -0.67 9.19
CA LEU A 230 -10.24 -0.85 7.74
C LEU A 230 -9.15 -1.79 7.21
N VAL A 231 -7.90 -1.62 7.65
CA VAL A 231 -6.81 -2.50 7.22
C VAL A 231 -7.06 -3.93 7.66
N LEU A 232 -7.44 -4.17 8.89
CA LEU A 232 -7.66 -5.53 9.39
C LEU A 232 -8.93 -6.18 8.80
N HIS A 233 -10.05 -5.46 8.77
CA HIS A 233 -11.37 -6.04 8.53
C HIS A 233 -11.93 -5.83 7.11
N ASP A 234 -11.34 -4.94 6.30
CA ASP A 234 -11.69 -4.82 4.89
C ASP A 234 -10.53 -5.26 3.98
N PHE A 235 -9.31 -4.71 4.17
CA PHE A 235 -8.18 -5.01 3.29
C PHE A 235 -7.62 -6.43 3.49
N VAL A 236 -7.23 -6.80 4.71
CA VAL A 236 -6.61 -8.11 5.00
C VAL A 236 -7.59 -9.26 4.76
N GLU A 237 -8.83 -9.15 5.24
CA GLU A 237 -9.87 -10.17 5.06
C GLU A 237 -10.17 -10.43 3.57
N ARG A 238 -10.10 -9.38 2.75
CA ARG A 238 -10.36 -9.47 1.31
C ARG A 238 -9.23 -10.16 0.53
N LEU A 239 -8.00 -9.94 0.95
CA LEU A 239 -6.82 -10.49 0.26
C LEU A 239 -6.39 -11.85 0.78
N THR A 240 -6.97 -12.31 1.90
CA THR A 240 -6.58 -13.56 2.54
C THR A 240 -7.77 -14.53 2.62
N GLU A 241 -8.16 -14.91 3.80
CA GLU A 241 -9.23 -15.85 4.06
C GLU A 241 -10.23 -15.20 5.03
N PRO A 242 -11.51 -15.16 4.73
CA PRO A 242 -12.51 -14.58 5.62
C PRO A 242 -12.44 -15.18 7.04
N GLY A 243 -12.42 -14.30 8.05
CA GLY A 243 -12.33 -14.69 9.46
C GLY A 243 -10.91 -14.98 9.97
N ILE A 244 -9.87 -14.81 9.15
CA ILE A 244 -8.47 -15.05 9.57
C ILE A 244 -8.04 -14.07 10.67
N VAL A 245 -8.45 -12.80 10.59
CA VAL A 245 -8.12 -11.78 11.60
C VAL A 245 -8.74 -12.16 12.94
N ALA A 246 -10.04 -12.47 12.97
CA ALA A 246 -10.72 -12.90 14.18
C ALA A 246 -10.08 -14.15 14.79
N LYS A 247 -9.70 -15.10 13.95
CA LYS A 247 -8.99 -16.31 14.36
C LYS A 247 -7.63 -16.00 15.01
N ILE A 248 -6.84 -15.11 14.41
CA ILE A 248 -5.53 -14.72 14.96
C ILE A 248 -5.70 -13.95 16.28
N LEU A 249 -6.68 -13.05 16.37
CA LEU A 249 -6.99 -12.33 17.60
C LEU A 249 -7.40 -13.27 18.74
N HIS A 250 -8.14 -14.35 18.42
CA HIS A 250 -8.58 -15.34 19.41
C HIS A 250 -7.48 -16.35 19.79
N GLU A 251 -6.77 -16.92 18.78
CA GLU A 251 -5.78 -17.99 19.00
C GLU A 251 -4.37 -17.48 19.27
N GLY A 252 -4.10 -16.19 19.01
CA GLY A 252 -2.79 -15.58 19.03
C GLY A 252 -1.99 -15.81 17.74
N ARG A 253 -0.95 -14.98 17.58
CA ARG A 253 0.04 -15.07 16.49
C ARG A 253 0.96 -16.28 16.75
N LYS A 254 1.25 -17.08 15.74
CA LYS A 254 2.06 -18.30 15.85
C LYS A 254 3.48 -18.11 15.33
N PHE A 255 3.65 -17.33 14.28
CA PHE A 255 4.91 -17.17 13.55
C PHE A 255 5.52 -15.77 13.69
N TYR A 256 4.71 -14.72 13.69
CA TYR A 256 5.19 -13.37 13.91
C TYR A 256 5.25 -13.07 15.42
N ARG A 257 6.45 -13.16 15.98
CA ARG A 257 6.69 -13.04 17.42
C ARG A 257 7.65 -11.91 17.72
N PHE A 258 7.26 -11.03 18.63
CA PHE A 258 8.10 -10.00 19.24
C PHE A 258 7.78 -9.93 20.75
N LYS A 259 8.70 -9.39 21.55
CA LYS A 259 8.52 -9.27 23.00
C LYS A 259 7.84 -7.97 23.39
N THR A 260 8.41 -6.86 22.98
CA THR A 260 7.98 -5.52 23.39
C THR A 260 7.42 -4.73 22.22
N PHE A 261 8.16 -4.63 21.12
CA PHE A 261 7.79 -3.84 19.96
C PHE A 261 7.75 -4.68 18.70
N PRO A 262 6.80 -4.39 17.79
CA PRO A 262 6.81 -4.97 16.45
C PRO A 262 8.09 -4.61 15.69
N TYR A 263 8.54 -5.53 14.86
CA TYR A 263 9.57 -5.29 13.84
C TYR A 263 8.98 -5.56 12.45
N MET A 264 9.64 -5.14 11.37
CA MET A 264 9.20 -5.44 10.02
C MET A 264 9.87 -6.73 9.50
N PRO A 265 9.10 -7.83 9.31
CA PRO A 265 9.69 -9.06 8.81
C PRO A 265 10.09 -8.95 7.34
N VAL A 266 11.30 -9.43 7.00
CA VAL A 266 11.75 -9.47 5.59
C VAL A 266 10.92 -10.43 4.74
N GLU A 267 10.39 -11.50 5.31
CA GLU A 267 9.47 -12.42 4.63
C GLU A 267 8.14 -11.76 4.25
N PHE A 268 7.71 -10.78 5.04
CA PHE A 268 6.55 -9.95 4.71
C PHE A 268 6.92 -8.88 3.69
N SER A 269 7.87 -8.00 4.00
CA SER A 269 8.17 -6.80 3.21
C SER A 269 8.81 -7.10 1.84
N ALA A 270 9.60 -8.18 1.73
CA ALA A 270 10.28 -8.54 0.50
C ALA A 270 9.61 -9.70 -0.28
N ALA A 271 8.61 -10.38 0.30
CA ALA A 271 7.89 -11.45 -0.36
C ALA A 271 6.37 -11.31 -0.23
N ALA A 272 5.78 -11.63 0.93
CA ALA A 272 4.34 -11.82 1.03
C ALA A 272 3.53 -10.55 0.72
N TYR A 273 3.98 -9.38 1.11
CA TYR A 273 3.29 -8.12 0.85
C TYR A 273 3.56 -7.55 -0.55
N ARG A 274 4.49 -8.12 -1.32
CA ARG A 274 4.71 -7.77 -2.73
C ARG A 274 3.68 -8.39 -3.69
N LEU A 275 2.64 -9.00 -3.14
CA LEU A 275 1.48 -9.48 -3.90
C LEU A 275 0.84 -8.38 -4.77
N GLY A 276 0.89 -7.13 -4.33
CA GLY A 276 0.32 -5.99 -5.05
C GLY A 276 0.84 -5.81 -6.48
N HIS A 277 2.06 -6.24 -6.76
CA HIS A 277 2.63 -6.17 -8.11
C HIS A 277 1.87 -7.01 -9.14
N SER A 278 1.30 -8.16 -8.75
CA SER A 278 0.46 -8.95 -9.65
C SER A 278 -0.95 -8.38 -9.83
N MET A 279 -1.40 -7.51 -8.92
CA MET A 279 -2.75 -6.93 -8.95
C MET A 279 -2.88 -5.72 -9.87
N VAL A 280 -1.76 -5.18 -10.38
CA VAL A 280 -1.70 -3.99 -11.24
C VAL A 280 -2.28 -4.32 -12.62
N ARG A 281 -3.02 -3.37 -13.20
CA ARG A 281 -3.56 -3.42 -14.57
C ARG A 281 -2.72 -2.57 -15.51
N GLU A 282 -2.72 -2.93 -16.77
CA GLU A 282 -2.14 -2.10 -17.83
C GLU A 282 -2.96 -0.84 -18.11
N VAL A 283 -4.30 -0.97 -18.03
CA VAL A 283 -5.26 0.07 -18.40
C VAL A 283 -6.39 0.15 -17.38
N TYR A 284 -6.82 1.38 -17.11
CA TYR A 284 -7.92 1.68 -16.20
C TYR A 284 -9.01 2.52 -16.87
N SER A 285 -10.24 2.32 -16.41
CA SER A 285 -11.32 3.28 -16.52
C SER A 285 -11.20 4.25 -15.33
N HIS A 286 -10.60 5.43 -15.53
CA HIS A 286 -10.23 6.33 -14.43
C HIS A 286 -11.38 7.26 -14.02
N ASN A 287 -12.03 7.85 -15.01
CA ASN A 287 -13.24 8.64 -14.88
C ASN A 287 -14.01 8.64 -16.21
N ARG A 288 -15.05 9.46 -16.35
CA ARG A 288 -15.84 9.53 -17.59
C ARG A 288 -15.07 9.98 -18.83
N ILE A 289 -13.94 10.67 -18.65
CA ILE A 289 -13.12 11.23 -19.73
C ILE A 289 -12.02 10.24 -20.12
N PHE A 290 -11.31 9.72 -19.14
CA PHE A 290 -10.19 8.79 -19.33
C PHE A 290 -10.64 7.35 -19.03
N SER A 291 -11.23 6.73 -20.02
CA SER A 291 -11.81 5.40 -19.97
C SER A 291 -11.76 4.74 -21.35
N PRO A 292 -11.57 3.41 -21.45
CA PRO A 292 -11.75 2.69 -22.71
C PRO A 292 -13.13 2.86 -23.33
N ALA A 293 -14.16 3.12 -22.51
CA ALA A 293 -15.55 3.33 -22.94
C ALA A 293 -15.88 4.80 -23.27
N ALA A 294 -14.96 5.74 -23.07
CA ALA A 294 -15.18 7.16 -23.38
C ALA A 294 -15.22 7.42 -24.90
N THR A 295 -15.80 8.54 -25.30
CA THR A 295 -15.81 8.98 -26.69
C THR A 295 -15.22 10.40 -26.80
N PRO A 296 -14.01 10.58 -27.41
CA PRO A 296 -13.14 9.53 -27.93
C PRO A 296 -12.59 8.62 -26.81
N SER A 297 -12.29 7.36 -27.14
CA SER A 297 -11.68 6.41 -26.20
C SER A 297 -10.25 6.86 -25.85
N ILE A 298 -10.05 7.23 -24.58
CA ILE A 298 -8.74 7.62 -24.04
C ILE A 298 -8.55 6.81 -22.74
N PRO A 299 -8.02 5.58 -22.81
CA PRO A 299 -7.81 4.77 -21.62
C PRO A 299 -6.71 5.39 -20.74
N ALA A 300 -6.90 5.33 -19.42
CA ALA A 300 -5.86 5.68 -18.46
C ALA A 300 -4.84 4.55 -18.40
N THR A 301 -3.79 4.63 -19.21
CA THR A 301 -2.69 3.67 -19.17
C THR A 301 -1.84 3.87 -17.92
N LEU A 302 -1.12 2.83 -17.50
CA LEU A 302 -0.21 2.92 -16.36
C LEU A 302 0.82 4.06 -16.56
N ALA A 303 1.35 4.24 -17.77
CA ALA A 303 2.26 5.33 -18.12
C ALA A 303 1.63 6.72 -17.89
N LEU A 304 0.36 6.91 -18.24
CA LEU A 304 -0.34 8.18 -18.00
C LEU A 304 -0.57 8.44 -16.50
N LEU A 305 -0.81 7.39 -15.72
CA LEU A 305 -0.98 7.53 -14.28
C LEU A 305 0.31 7.97 -13.56
N PHE A 306 1.47 7.73 -14.15
CA PHE A 306 2.77 8.26 -13.65
C PHE A 306 3.03 9.70 -14.13
N THR A 307 2.34 10.20 -15.16
CA THR A 307 2.61 11.52 -15.76
C THR A 307 2.25 12.68 -14.84
N PHE A 308 1.17 12.56 -14.09
CA PHE A 308 0.60 13.66 -13.27
C PHE A 308 1.02 13.59 -11.79
N SER A 309 1.98 12.78 -11.50
CA SER A 309 2.53 12.54 -10.18
C SER A 309 4.02 12.17 -10.33
N GLY A 310 4.70 11.90 -9.25
CA GLY A 310 6.03 11.31 -9.32
C GLY A 310 7.19 12.28 -9.30
N LEU A 311 6.97 13.58 -9.35
CA LEU A 311 8.04 14.58 -9.15
C LEU A 311 8.64 14.48 -7.75
N SER A 312 7.84 14.06 -6.77
CA SER A 312 8.26 13.93 -5.38
C SER A 312 8.90 12.56 -5.08
N GLY A 313 8.55 11.52 -5.82
CA GLY A 313 8.92 10.13 -5.54
C GLY A 313 10.33 9.72 -5.97
N GLY A 314 10.94 10.42 -6.91
CA GLY A 314 12.26 10.10 -7.45
C GLY A 314 12.37 8.70 -8.11
N ILE A 315 11.25 7.99 -8.25
CA ILE A 315 11.19 6.61 -8.78
C ILE A 315 11.19 6.61 -10.30
N VAL A 316 10.51 7.58 -10.87
CA VAL A 316 10.58 7.88 -12.30
C VAL A 316 11.60 8.98 -12.41
N GLY A 317 12.85 8.65 -12.69
CA GLY A 317 13.93 9.62 -12.94
C GLY A 317 13.46 10.77 -13.82
N ASP A 318 14.29 11.71 -14.19
CA ASP A 318 13.90 12.85 -15.03
C ASP A 318 12.86 12.42 -16.05
N LEU A 319 11.62 12.86 -15.83
CA LEU A 319 10.49 12.48 -16.65
C LEU A 319 10.86 12.76 -18.11
N ALA A 320 11.07 11.71 -18.87
CA ALA A 320 11.26 11.84 -20.31
C ALA A 320 10.12 12.70 -20.86
N PRO A 321 10.36 13.53 -21.87
CA PRO A 321 9.32 14.34 -22.46
C PRO A 321 8.08 13.49 -22.73
N ASN A 322 6.98 13.78 -22.04
CA ASN A 322 5.74 13.03 -22.20
C ASN A 322 5.12 13.42 -23.54
N PRO A 323 4.77 12.47 -24.41
CA PRO A 323 4.17 12.77 -25.71
C PRO A 323 2.87 13.59 -25.60
N LEU A 324 2.21 13.58 -24.43
CA LEU A 324 0.99 14.35 -24.21
C LEU A 324 1.23 15.75 -23.66
N THR A 325 2.28 15.94 -22.84
CA THR A 325 2.55 17.22 -22.15
C THR A 325 3.78 17.95 -22.70
N GLY A 326 4.54 17.32 -23.59
CA GLY A 326 5.78 17.88 -24.11
C GLY A 326 6.92 17.92 -23.07
N PRO A 327 7.91 18.80 -23.23
CA PRO A 327 9.09 18.85 -22.39
C PRO A 327 8.86 19.49 -21.01
N THR A 328 7.69 20.07 -20.75
CA THR A 328 7.38 20.72 -19.48
C THR A 328 6.70 19.73 -18.55
N PRO A 329 7.28 19.42 -17.39
CA PRO A 329 6.62 18.56 -16.40
C PRO A 329 5.29 19.16 -15.96
N VAL A 330 4.25 18.32 -15.87
CA VAL A 330 2.98 18.74 -15.24
C VAL A 330 3.22 18.81 -13.73
N ARG A 331 3.16 19.99 -13.17
CA ARG A 331 3.46 20.26 -11.76
C ARG A 331 2.24 20.18 -10.85
N LEU A 332 1.05 20.30 -11.42
CA LEU A 332 -0.23 20.31 -10.71
C LEU A 332 -1.20 19.41 -11.45
N LEU A 333 -2.13 18.79 -10.73
CA LEU A 333 -3.10 17.88 -11.32
C LEU A 333 -4.10 18.66 -12.21
N PRO A 334 -4.26 18.30 -13.49
CA PRO A 334 -5.35 18.82 -14.31
C PRO A 334 -6.70 18.33 -13.78
N SER A 335 -7.70 19.21 -13.75
CA SER A 335 -9.01 18.93 -13.14
C SER A 335 -9.73 17.72 -13.75
N ASN A 336 -9.51 17.44 -15.03
CA ASN A 336 -10.09 16.30 -15.71
C ASN A 336 -9.37 14.96 -15.44
N TRP A 337 -8.28 14.96 -14.64
CA TRP A 337 -7.61 13.75 -14.14
C TRP A 337 -7.97 13.40 -12.69
N ILE A 338 -8.99 14.03 -12.11
CA ILE A 338 -9.50 13.61 -10.80
C ILE A 338 -10.15 12.23 -10.91
N ILE A 339 -9.93 11.40 -9.93
CA ILE A 339 -10.45 10.04 -9.88
C ILE A 339 -11.99 10.00 -9.73
N ASP A 340 -12.62 9.00 -10.33
CA ASP A 340 -14.00 8.57 -10.03
C ASP A 340 -13.94 7.29 -9.20
N TRP A 341 -14.19 7.38 -7.91
CA TRP A 341 -14.06 6.28 -6.97
C TRP A 341 -15.00 5.10 -7.24
N ARG A 342 -16.15 5.33 -7.92
CA ARG A 342 -17.09 4.28 -8.33
C ARG A 342 -16.43 3.26 -9.28
N ARG A 343 -15.35 3.63 -9.93
CA ARG A 343 -14.58 2.78 -10.85
C ARG A 343 -13.47 2.01 -10.15
N PHE A 344 -13.20 2.31 -8.88
CA PHE A 344 -12.11 1.70 -8.11
C PHE A 344 -12.59 0.94 -6.87
N TYR A 345 -13.79 1.22 -6.39
CA TYR A 345 -14.44 0.48 -5.29
C TYR A 345 -15.89 0.17 -5.62
N ASP A 346 -16.36 -0.98 -5.16
CA ASP A 346 -17.74 -1.42 -5.40
C ASP A 346 -18.68 -0.77 -4.35
N PHE A 347 -19.33 0.30 -4.74
CA PHE A 347 -20.32 1.02 -3.94
C PHE A 347 -21.69 0.33 -3.91
N LYS A 348 -21.84 -0.85 -4.54
CA LYS A 348 -23.12 -1.57 -4.68
C LYS A 348 -24.23 -0.76 -5.35
N LEU A 349 -23.85 0.15 -6.23
CA LEU A 349 -24.79 0.95 -6.99
C LEU A 349 -25.46 0.11 -8.10
N PRO A 350 -26.69 0.46 -8.52
CA PRO A 350 -27.25 -0.08 -9.74
C PRO A 350 -26.29 0.12 -10.93
N PRO A 351 -26.26 -0.82 -11.88
CA PRO A 351 -25.41 -0.70 -13.06
C PRO A 351 -25.64 0.64 -13.78
N GLN A 352 -24.56 1.36 -14.05
CA GLN A 352 -24.57 2.62 -14.81
C GLN A 352 -23.84 2.36 -16.13
N PRO A 353 -24.45 2.70 -17.30
CA PRO A 353 -23.88 2.37 -18.61
C PRO A 353 -22.44 2.85 -18.82
N ASP A 354 -22.12 4.01 -18.24
CA ASP A 354 -20.84 4.68 -18.46
C ASP A 354 -19.84 4.48 -17.30
N VAL A 355 -20.19 3.70 -16.27
CA VAL A 355 -19.34 3.44 -15.11
C VAL A 355 -18.94 1.96 -15.06
N SER A 356 -17.70 1.67 -15.39
CA SER A 356 -17.13 0.32 -15.31
C SER A 356 -16.22 0.20 -14.10
N LEU A 357 -16.50 -0.74 -13.21
CA LEU A 357 -15.63 -1.07 -12.08
C LEU A 357 -14.35 -1.75 -12.60
N ASN A 358 -13.19 -1.21 -12.25
CA ASN A 358 -11.93 -1.89 -12.46
C ASN A 358 -11.76 -2.95 -11.37
N HIS A 359 -11.68 -4.21 -11.76
CA HIS A 359 -11.21 -5.27 -10.89
C HIS A 359 -9.67 -5.26 -10.84
N ALA A 360 -9.07 -5.61 -9.72
CA ALA A 360 -7.64 -5.91 -9.67
C ALA A 360 -7.32 -7.09 -10.61
N ARG A 361 -6.06 -7.26 -11.02
CA ARG A 361 -5.63 -8.52 -11.62
C ARG A 361 -5.58 -9.60 -10.52
N LYS A 362 -5.60 -10.87 -10.92
CA LYS A 362 -5.46 -12.01 -10.01
C LYS A 362 -4.13 -11.96 -9.26
N ILE A 363 -4.12 -12.49 -8.06
CA ILE A 363 -2.90 -12.74 -7.31
C ILE A 363 -2.30 -14.03 -7.85
N ASP A 364 -1.41 -13.89 -8.85
CA ASP A 364 -0.76 -15.00 -9.52
C ASP A 364 0.65 -14.59 -10.00
N PRO A 365 1.45 -15.49 -10.55
CA PRO A 365 2.79 -15.14 -11.02
C PRO A 365 2.85 -14.14 -12.19
N PHE A 366 1.74 -13.82 -12.83
CA PHE A 366 1.75 -13.01 -14.04
C PHE A 366 1.68 -11.52 -13.75
N ILE A 367 2.69 -10.80 -14.25
CA ILE A 367 2.89 -9.36 -14.02
C ILE A 367 2.73 -8.63 -15.35
N VAL A 368 2.01 -7.50 -15.34
CA VAL A 368 1.81 -6.70 -16.57
C VAL A 368 3.13 -6.26 -17.20
N PRO A 369 3.20 -6.21 -18.55
CA PRO A 369 4.44 -5.91 -19.27
C PRO A 369 5.16 -4.65 -18.83
N GLN A 370 4.45 -3.59 -18.48
CA GLN A 370 5.00 -2.29 -18.06
C GLN A 370 5.83 -2.37 -16.77
N LEU A 371 5.57 -3.38 -15.92
CA LEU A 371 6.37 -3.62 -14.71
C LEU A 371 7.61 -4.49 -14.99
N HIS A 372 7.74 -5.07 -16.20
CA HIS A 372 8.98 -5.71 -16.66
C HIS A 372 9.96 -4.72 -17.31
N ASP A 373 9.51 -3.51 -17.58
CA ASP A 373 10.33 -2.43 -18.14
C ASP A 373 9.92 -1.10 -17.48
N LEU A 374 10.34 -0.94 -16.22
CA LEU A 374 9.98 0.22 -15.45
C LEU A 374 10.55 1.51 -16.06
N PRO A 375 9.78 2.62 -16.08
CA PRO A 375 10.26 3.92 -16.54
C PRO A 375 11.57 4.33 -15.84
N GLY A 376 12.38 5.14 -16.54
CA GLY A 376 13.64 5.65 -15.96
C GLY A 376 14.75 4.61 -15.81
N GLY A 377 14.67 3.48 -16.53
CA GLY A 377 15.70 2.42 -16.48
C GLY A 377 15.58 1.53 -15.24
N GLY A 378 14.40 1.50 -14.59
CA GLY A 378 14.15 0.69 -13.40
C GLY A 378 14.19 -0.83 -13.64
N GLY A 379 14.23 -1.29 -14.89
CA GLY A 379 14.37 -2.70 -15.28
C GLY A 379 13.17 -3.57 -14.92
N ASN A 380 13.40 -4.89 -14.89
CA ASN A 380 12.37 -5.89 -14.62
C ASN A 380 12.05 -6.00 -13.13
N LEU A 381 10.85 -5.57 -12.73
CA LEU A 381 10.41 -5.59 -11.32
C LEU A 381 10.32 -7.02 -10.76
N ALA A 382 9.89 -7.99 -11.57
CA ALA A 382 9.82 -9.38 -11.13
C ALA A 382 11.22 -9.91 -10.79
N PHE A 383 12.21 -9.66 -11.62
CA PHE A 383 13.60 -10.02 -11.35
C PHE A 383 14.12 -9.34 -10.06
N ARG A 384 13.87 -8.05 -9.91
CA ARG A 384 14.28 -7.30 -8.72
C ARG A 384 13.69 -7.90 -7.44
N ASN A 385 12.42 -8.32 -7.45
CA ASN A 385 11.79 -8.94 -6.28
C ASN A 385 12.39 -10.31 -5.97
N LEU A 386 12.58 -11.16 -6.97
CA LEU A 386 13.20 -12.48 -6.80
C LEU A 386 14.62 -12.34 -6.25
N ARG A 387 15.44 -11.49 -6.87
CA ARG A 387 16.82 -11.23 -6.46
C ARG A 387 16.90 -10.66 -5.05
N ARG A 388 16.00 -9.72 -4.70
CA ARG A 388 15.92 -9.17 -3.35
C ARG A 388 15.65 -10.24 -2.29
N GLY A 389 14.79 -11.19 -2.57
CA GLY A 389 14.52 -12.32 -1.68
C GLY A 389 15.78 -13.15 -1.39
N VAL A 390 16.59 -13.42 -2.43
CA VAL A 390 17.85 -14.16 -2.29
C VAL A 390 18.89 -13.34 -1.51
N ILE A 391 19.07 -12.07 -1.84
CA ILE A 391 20.03 -11.17 -1.14
C ILE A 391 19.66 -11.05 0.35
N LEU A 392 18.38 -10.92 0.66
CA LEU A 392 17.91 -10.88 2.04
C LEU A 392 17.91 -12.26 2.72
N GLY A 393 18.36 -13.33 2.04
CA GLY A 393 18.43 -14.67 2.59
C GLY A 393 17.08 -15.24 2.99
N LEU A 394 16.02 -14.98 2.20
CA LEU A 394 14.71 -15.59 2.45
C LEU A 394 14.77 -17.11 2.25
N PRO A 395 14.04 -17.90 3.05
CA PRO A 395 13.91 -19.34 2.82
C PRO A 395 13.08 -19.65 1.59
N SER A 396 13.13 -20.89 1.10
CA SER A 396 12.21 -21.34 0.05
C SER A 396 10.76 -21.42 0.57
N GLY A 397 9.80 -21.30 -0.35
CA GLY A 397 8.38 -21.42 -0.01
C GLY A 397 8.03 -22.79 0.56
N GLN A 398 8.67 -23.86 0.10
CA GLN A 398 8.49 -25.22 0.62
C GLN A 398 8.95 -25.35 2.07
N GLU A 399 10.11 -24.77 2.43
CA GLU A 399 10.59 -24.81 3.81
C GLU A 399 9.67 -23.97 4.74
N VAL A 400 9.17 -22.83 4.28
CA VAL A 400 8.17 -22.04 5.02
C VAL A 400 6.88 -22.83 5.20
N ALA A 401 6.33 -23.41 4.13
CA ALA A 401 5.11 -24.22 4.18
C ALA A 401 5.24 -25.42 5.14
N LYS A 402 6.37 -26.10 5.10
CA LYS A 402 6.71 -27.22 6.00
C LYS A 402 6.82 -26.75 7.46
N PHE A 403 7.52 -25.65 7.71
CA PHE A 403 7.64 -25.06 9.05
C PHE A 403 6.27 -24.66 9.62
N MET A 404 5.43 -24.07 8.80
CA MET A 404 4.05 -23.68 9.14
C MET A 404 3.10 -24.88 9.24
N LYS A 405 3.52 -26.09 8.86
CA LYS A 405 2.72 -27.32 8.80
C LYS A 405 1.48 -27.17 7.91
N VAL A 406 1.64 -26.55 6.76
CA VAL A 406 0.57 -26.40 5.77
C VAL A 406 0.22 -27.77 5.20
N LYS A 407 -1.04 -28.21 5.39
CA LYS A 407 -1.48 -29.56 5.00
C LYS A 407 -1.46 -29.77 3.47
N ASN A 408 -1.79 -28.75 2.71
CA ASN A 408 -1.89 -28.78 1.24
C ASN A 408 -0.81 -27.86 0.64
N ALA A 409 0.44 -28.00 1.11
CA ALA A 409 1.58 -27.29 0.51
C ALA A 409 1.71 -27.66 -0.98
N LEU A 410 2.23 -26.74 -1.81
CA LEU A 410 2.47 -27.04 -3.21
C LEU A 410 3.55 -28.12 -3.35
N THR A 411 3.28 -29.07 -4.26
CA THR A 411 4.28 -30.04 -4.69
C THR A 411 5.16 -29.47 -5.80
N PRO A 412 6.38 -29.98 -6.02
CA PRO A 412 7.21 -29.55 -7.15
C PRO A 412 6.52 -29.69 -8.50
N ASP A 413 5.73 -30.73 -8.73
CA ASP A 413 4.98 -30.93 -9.97
C ASP A 413 3.89 -29.87 -10.16
N GLU A 414 3.20 -29.48 -9.10
CA GLU A 414 2.21 -28.37 -9.15
C GLU A 414 2.90 -27.02 -9.46
N ILE A 415 4.05 -26.75 -8.83
CA ILE A 415 4.84 -25.55 -9.11
C ILE A 415 5.31 -25.51 -10.56
N ALA A 416 5.67 -26.66 -11.13
CA ALA A 416 6.12 -26.81 -12.52
C ALA A 416 5.01 -26.61 -13.58
N THR A 417 3.75 -26.37 -13.16
CA THR A 417 2.64 -26.17 -14.12
C THR A 417 2.64 -24.78 -14.72
N GLY A 418 2.16 -24.67 -15.98
CA GLY A 418 2.09 -23.40 -16.71
C GLY A 418 3.46 -22.93 -17.27
N PRO A 419 3.47 -21.87 -18.08
CA PRO A 419 4.72 -21.38 -18.72
C PRO A 419 5.74 -20.88 -17.69
N ASP A 420 5.30 -20.21 -16.63
CA ASP A 420 6.10 -19.79 -15.49
C ASP A 420 6.70 -20.98 -14.74
N GLY A 421 5.88 -22.01 -14.49
CA GLY A 421 6.30 -23.24 -13.82
C GLY A 421 7.28 -24.07 -14.64
N GLN A 422 7.13 -24.11 -15.96
CA GLN A 422 8.11 -24.77 -16.83
C GLN A 422 9.46 -24.07 -16.80
N ALA A 423 9.48 -22.73 -16.75
CA ALA A 423 10.70 -21.97 -16.56
C ALA A 423 11.34 -22.24 -15.20
N ALA A 424 10.55 -22.28 -14.13
CA ALA A 424 11.02 -22.65 -12.80
C ALA A 424 11.65 -24.05 -12.80
N LYS A 425 11.01 -25.02 -13.45
CA LYS A 425 11.51 -26.39 -13.57
C LYS A 425 12.84 -26.47 -14.32
N ALA A 426 12.95 -25.75 -15.45
CA ALA A 426 14.17 -25.71 -16.25
C ALA A 426 15.39 -25.16 -15.47
N GLN A 427 15.15 -24.35 -14.44
CA GLN A 427 16.17 -23.76 -13.59
C GLN A 427 16.31 -24.46 -12.21
N GLY A 428 15.59 -25.55 -11.96
CA GLY A 428 15.57 -26.25 -10.66
C GLY A 428 14.80 -25.51 -9.55
N LEU A 429 14.21 -24.36 -9.85
CA LEU A 429 13.49 -23.52 -8.87
C LEU A 429 12.11 -24.07 -8.46
N HIS A 430 11.65 -25.18 -9.03
CA HIS A 430 10.42 -25.85 -8.61
C HIS A 430 10.62 -26.73 -7.36
N GLU A 431 11.85 -27.19 -7.09
CA GLU A 431 12.20 -27.95 -5.88
C GLU A 431 12.45 -27.03 -4.67
N ASP A 432 13.21 -25.95 -4.90
CA ASP A 432 13.46 -24.88 -3.94
C ASP A 432 13.00 -23.54 -4.56
N THR A 433 11.80 -23.11 -4.20
CA THR A 433 11.11 -22.01 -4.87
C THR A 433 11.30 -20.70 -4.13
N PRO A 434 11.69 -19.60 -4.80
CA PRO A 434 11.74 -18.28 -4.19
C PRO A 434 10.40 -17.93 -3.51
N LEU A 435 10.44 -17.48 -2.25
CA LEU A 435 9.26 -17.32 -1.40
C LEU A 435 8.18 -16.44 -2.03
N TRP A 436 8.56 -15.33 -2.68
CA TRP A 436 7.59 -14.46 -3.37
C TRP A 436 6.87 -15.19 -4.51
N TYR A 437 7.62 -15.88 -5.38
CA TYR A 437 7.02 -16.65 -6.48
C TYR A 437 6.15 -17.81 -5.95
N TYR A 438 6.61 -18.52 -4.90
CA TYR A 438 5.82 -19.57 -4.25
C TYR A 438 4.46 -19.05 -3.77
N ILE A 439 4.43 -17.89 -3.09
CA ILE A 439 3.20 -17.29 -2.57
C ILE A 439 2.22 -16.95 -3.71
N LEU A 440 2.71 -16.39 -4.82
CA LEU A 440 1.89 -16.11 -6.00
C LEU A 440 1.39 -17.39 -6.67
N LYS A 441 2.25 -18.40 -6.80
CA LYS A 441 1.89 -19.70 -7.36
C LYS A 441 0.89 -20.45 -6.47
N GLU A 442 1.03 -20.35 -5.15
CA GLU A 442 0.09 -20.91 -4.19
C GLU A 442 -1.29 -20.25 -4.31
N ALA A 443 -1.35 -18.93 -4.43
CA ALA A 443 -2.58 -18.19 -4.67
C ALA A 443 -3.26 -18.63 -5.98
N GLN A 444 -2.49 -18.75 -7.06
CA GLN A 444 -2.97 -19.22 -8.36
C GLN A 444 -3.61 -20.62 -8.24
N ILE A 445 -2.89 -21.59 -7.65
CA ILE A 445 -3.30 -23.00 -7.64
C ILE A 445 -4.38 -23.28 -6.58
N ARG A 446 -4.23 -22.74 -5.37
CA ARG A 446 -5.14 -23.04 -4.25
C ARG A 446 -6.36 -22.14 -4.20
N LYS A 447 -6.29 -20.92 -4.75
CA LYS A 447 -7.35 -19.90 -4.64
C LYS A 447 -7.78 -19.33 -6.00
N ALA A 448 -7.31 -19.91 -7.12
CA ALA A 448 -7.56 -19.41 -8.48
C ALA A 448 -7.19 -17.92 -8.65
N GLY A 449 -6.22 -17.42 -7.87
CA GLY A 449 -5.76 -16.04 -7.86
C GLY A 449 -6.72 -15.04 -7.20
N ARG A 450 -7.77 -15.51 -6.52
CA ARG A 450 -8.78 -14.63 -5.90
C ARG A 450 -8.32 -14.07 -4.55
N SER A 451 -7.52 -14.83 -3.82
CA SER A 451 -6.89 -14.44 -2.55
C SER A 451 -5.55 -15.15 -2.39
N LEU A 452 -4.80 -14.79 -1.37
CA LEU A 452 -3.58 -15.50 -0.98
C LEU A 452 -3.87 -16.93 -0.55
N GLY A 453 -2.94 -17.83 -0.83
CA GLY A 453 -2.93 -19.18 -0.30
C GLY A 453 -2.47 -19.23 1.17
N PRO A 454 -2.44 -20.45 1.77
CA PRO A 454 -2.19 -20.61 3.22
C PRO A 454 -0.90 -19.97 3.74
N VAL A 455 0.20 -20.04 2.99
CA VAL A 455 1.48 -19.44 3.39
C VAL A 455 1.39 -17.93 3.35
N GLY A 456 1.02 -17.36 2.20
CA GLY A 456 0.94 -15.92 2.01
C GLY A 456 -0.10 -15.27 2.93
N ALA A 457 -1.29 -15.86 3.03
CA ALA A 457 -2.36 -15.35 3.88
C ALA A 457 -1.95 -15.29 5.36
N ARG A 458 -1.28 -16.34 5.86
CA ARG A 458 -0.85 -16.39 7.26
C ARG A 458 0.24 -15.37 7.57
N ILE A 459 1.23 -15.21 6.70
CA ILE A 459 2.29 -14.20 6.87
C ILE A 459 1.66 -12.80 6.91
N VAL A 460 0.82 -12.47 5.92
CA VAL A 460 0.20 -11.15 5.82
C VAL A 460 -0.70 -10.85 7.02
N ALA A 461 -1.60 -11.76 7.36
CA ALA A 461 -2.54 -11.53 8.46
C ALA A 461 -1.86 -11.46 9.83
N GLU A 462 -0.87 -12.33 10.13
CA GLU A 462 -0.16 -12.27 11.42
C GLU A 462 0.65 -10.99 11.57
N VAL A 463 1.26 -10.49 10.50
CA VAL A 463 2.01 -9.23 10.57
C VAL A 463 1.06 -8.08 10.82
N PHE A 464 0.00 -7.91 10.04
CA PHE A 464 -0.93 -6.80 10.26
C PHE A 464 -1.59 -6.83 11.65
N VAL A 465 -2.09 -7.99 12.09
CA VAL A 465 -2.63 -8.12 13.44
C VAL A 465 -1.56 -7.81 14.49
N GLY A 466 -0.32 -8.23 14.25
CA GLY A 466 0.79 -7.97 15.16
C GLY A 466 1.17 -6.49 15.24
N LEU A 467 1.20 -5.78 14.10
CA LEU A 467 1.49 -4.34 14.07
C LEU A 467 0.45 -3.55 14.87
N VAL A 468 -0.84 -3.87 14.71
CA VAL A 468 -1.91 -3.20 15.46
C VAL A 468 -1.89 -3.60 16.94
N ALA A 469 -1.72 -4.88 17.26
CA ALA A 469 -1.70 -5.36 18.64
C ALA A 469 -0.47 -4.89 19.43
N GLY A 470 0.65 -4.64 18.76
CA GLY A 470 1.90 -4.16 19.36
C GLY A 470 1.99 -2.64 19.48
N ASP A 471 1.09 -1.91 18.85
CA ASP A 471 0.99 -0.46 18.96
C ASP A 471 0.16 -0.08 20.21
N HIS A 472 0.79 0.58 21.17
CA HIS A 472 0.17 0.97 22.43
C HIS A 472 -0.91 2.06 22.27
N GLU A 473 -0.93 2.76 21.14
CA GLU A 473 -1.96 3.77 20.84
C GLU A 473 -3.08 3.21 19.94
N SER A 474 -2.99 1.96 19.51
CA SER A 474 -4.00 1.32 18.67
C SER A 474 -5.32 1.12 19.40
N TYR A 475 -6.41 0.98 18.61
CA TYR A 475 -7.71 0.65 19.19
C TYR A 475 -7.70 -0.71 19.91
N LEU A 476 -6.94 -1.69 19.40
CA LEU A 476 -6.83 -3.01 20.03
C LEU A 476 -6.18 -2.93 21.40
N HIS A 477 -5.13 -2.12 21.56
CA HIS A 477 -4.43 -1.98 22.83
C HIS A 477 -5.24 -1.14 23.82
N ARG A 478 -5.86 -0.04 23.36
CA ARG A 478 -6.59 0.90 24.21
C ARG A 478 -7.99 0.43 24.62
N MET A 479 -8.69 -0.25 23.71
CA MET A 479 -10.11 -0.60 23.88
C MET A 479 -10.39 -2.10 23.81
N GLY A 480 -9.43 -2.90 23.30
CA GLY A 480 -9.61 -4.34 23.10
C GLY A 480 -10.39 -4.69 21.83
N THR A 481 -10.70 -5.98 21.69
CA THR A 481 -11.38 -6.54 20.50
C THR A 481 -12.86 -6.16 20.39
N ASP A 482 -13.46 -5.64 21.48
CA ASP A 482 -14.88 -5.28 21.50
C ASP A 482 -15.17 -3.90 20.94
N TRP A 483 -14.12 -3.06 20.76
CA TRP A 483 -14.28 -1.75 20.12
C TRP A 483 -14.80 -1.90 18.69
N LYS A 484 -15.69 -1.00 18.33
CA LYS A 484 -16.27 -0.93 16.98
C LYS A 484 -16.15 0.50 16.44
N PRO A 485 -15.99 0.66 15.12
CA PRO A 485 -16.04 1.96 14.47
C PRO A 485 -17.32 2.73 14.79
N GLU A 486 -17.17 4.01 15.05
CA GLU A 486 -18.27 4.90 15.49
C GLU A 486 -18.71 5.87 14.39
N LEU A 487 -17.89 6.05 13.34
CA LEU A 487 -18.25 6.91 12.21
C LEU A 487 -19.37 6.26 11.38
N PRO A 488 -20.17 7.07 10.67
CA PRO A 488 -21.24 6.58 9.80
C PRO A 488 -20.71 5.55 8.80
N SER A 489 -21.38 4.42 8.70
CA SER A 489 -21.05 3.31 7.81
C SER A 489 -22.31 2.61 7.31
N GLU A 490 -22.19 1.85 6.22
CA GLU A 490 -23.31 1.08 5.67
C GLU A 490 -23.80 0.01 6.65
N VAL A 491 -22.88 -0.65 7.34
CA VAL A 491 -23.17 -1.61 8.40
C VAL A 491 -22.67 -1.05 9.72
N PRO A 492 -23.54 -0.64 10.66
CA PRO A 492 -23.14 -0.06 11.93
C PRO A 492 -22.12 -0.92 12.69
N GLY A 493 -21.08 -0.31 13.20
CA GLY A 493 -20.00 -0.99 13.92
C GLY A 493 -18.95 -1.65 13.01
N THR A 494 -19.01 -1.39 11.69
CA THR A 494 -17.96 -1.71 10.72
C THR A 494 -17.50 -0.42 10.02
N PHE A 495 -16.36 -0.47 9.35
CA PHE A 495 -15.87 0.66 8.55
C PHE A 495 -14.98 0.16 7.42
N THR A 496 -15.38 0.40 6.20
CA THR A 496 -14.70 -0.02 4.97
C THR A 496 -14.11 1.17 4.23
N MET A 497 -13.32 0.91 3.18
CA MET A 497 -12.84 2.01 2.32
C MET A 497 -14.01 2.72 1.62
N VAL A 498 -15.08 2.02 1.29
CA VAL A 498 -16.29 2.63 0.73
C VAL A 498 -16.96 3.57 1.74
N ASP A 499 -17.01 3.18 3.01
CA ASP A 499 -17.56 4.04 4.08
C ASP A 499 -16.71 5.30 4.28
N LEU A 500 -15.38 5.18 4.24
CA LEU A 500 -14.46 6.32 4.27
C LEU A 500 -14.78 7.31 3.14
N LEU A 501 -14.87 6.81 1.90
CA LEU A 501 -15.14 7.65 0.73
C LEU A 501 -16.53 8.29 0.80
N LYS A 502 -17.55 7.57 1.25
CA LYS A 502 -18.90 8.11 1.50
C LYS A 502 -18.87 9.21 2.58
N PHE A 503 -18.13 8.99 3.66
CA PHE A 503 -17.98 9.97 4.74
C PHE A 503 -17.26 11.25 4.27
N VAL A 504 -16.22 11.12 3.46
CA VAL A 504 -15.53 12.26 2.84
C VAL A 504 -16.48 13.04 1.93
N GLY A 505 -17.30 12.35 1.16
CA GLY A 505 -18.31 12.97 0.31
C GLY A 505 -17.75 13.58 -0.99
N ASP A 506 -16.79 12.90 -1.63
CA ASP A 506 -16.12 13.37 -2.85
C ASP A 506 -15.93 12.19 -3.82
N ILE A 507 -17.06 11.56 -4.19
CA ILE A 507 -17.07 10.27 -4.89
C ILE A 507 -16.65 10.38 -6.36
N SER A 508 -17.18 11.38 -7.09
CA SER A 508 -16.80 11.65 -8.47
C SER A 508 -16.86 13.16 -8.74
N PRO A 509 -15.78 13.90 -8.39
CA PRO A 509 -15.75 15.36 -8.57
C PRO A 509 -15.89 15.80 -10.03
N VAL A 510 -15.42 15.00 -10.97
CA VAL A 510 -15.54 15.25 -12.42
C VAL A 510 -17.01 15.25 -12.86
N ASP A 511 -17.86 14.46 -12.21
CA ASP A 511 -19.30 14.38 -12.45
C ASP A 511 -20.11 15.27 -11.50
N GLY A 512 -19.46 15.96 -10.56
CA GLY A 512 -20.14 16.75 -9.54
C GLY A 512 -20.85 15.90 -8.47
N ILE A 513 -20.45 14.61 -8.31
CA ILE A 513 -21.07 13.69 -7.37
C ILE A 513 -20.25 13.67 -6.07
N GLY A 514 -20.81 14.25 -5.01
CA GLY A 514 -20.21 14.21 -3.67
C GLY A 514 -20.54 12.94 -2.90
N THR A 515 -21.80 12.50 -2.94
CA THR A 515 -22.30 11.32 -2.22
C THR A 515 -23.11 10.41 -3.13
N VAL A 516 -23.21 9.11 -2.77
CA VAL A 516 -23.99 8.08 -3.46
C VAL A 516 -24.78 7.23 -2.46
#